data_870db4aecf394f4884a67c1217ce2920
#
_entry.id   870db4aecf394f4884a67c1217ce2920
#
_cell.length_a   1.000
_cell.length_b   1.000
_cell.length_c   1.000
_cell.angle_alpha   90.00
_cell.angle_beta   90.00
_cell.angle_gamma   90.00
#
_symmetry.space_group_name_H-M   'P 1'
#
loop_
_entity.id
_entity.type
_entity.pdbx_description
1 polymer ?
#
loop_
_entity_poly.entity_id
_entity_poly.type
_entity_poly.pdbx_seq_one_letter_code
_entity_poly.pdbx_strand_id
1 'polypeptide(L)'
;MFRLLFGCGVVWSASLSATVVQAGGMPMSDVTVSSFPALSSMNALWQARYGTRPPTPPLPESPVARSLMAHRSVRAFSPTALPEGVLEAAVAAAQSASTACNMQAWSVVAVQDEQKRARIAELAGEQAFIAQAPLFLAWVADLSRLEQVGRAQDCALPGLDMLDTFVTSVIDTALAAQNAAAALESYGLGIVYVGAVRNQPEAIATELGLPPRALAVCGMSVGYPDRNHPTSIRPRLPQHVVLHRERYDAQPSVPADIAAYDERVRAARASQDQPARSWSESVLARLGNAAALHGREHLPQALRAMGFRLDQA
;
A
#
# COMPACT_ATOMS: atom_id res chain seq x y z
N MET A 1 -19.57 19.20 36.08
CA MET A 1 -18.74 20.27 36.61
C MET A 1 -17.32 19.73 36.78
N PHE A 2 -16.54 19.67 35.68
CA PHE A 2 -15.13 19.27 35.70
C PHE A 2 -14.30 20.42 35.18
N ARG A 3 -13.48 20.99 36.06
CA ARG A 3 -12.51 22.04 35.77
C ARG A 3 -11.22 21.37 35.29
N LEU A 4 -10.86 21.56 34.04
CA LEU A 4 -9.51 21.31 33.53
C LEU A 4 -8.67 22.56 33.77
N LEU A 5 -7.63 22.42 34.57
CA LEU A 5 -6.57 23.42 34.74
C LEU A 5 -5.55 23.24 33.61
N PHE A 6 -5.52 24.15 32.65
CA PHE A 6 -4.38 24.35 31.78
C PHE A 6 -3.58 25.54 32.27
N GLY A 7 -2.37 25.31 32.71
CA GLY A 7 -1.38 26.33 33.00
C GLY A 7 -0.05 25.94 32.37
N CYS A 8 0.33 26.60 31.30
CA CYS A 8 1.66 27.20 31.11
C CYS A 8 1.72 27.78 29.70
N GLY A 9 1.56 29.09 29.60
CA GLY A 9 1.78 29.85 28.39
C GLY A 9 3.28 30.06 28.15
N VAL A 10 3.78 29.65 27.00
CA VAL A 10 5.03 30.18 26.46
C VAL A 10 4.70 30.73 25.06
N VAL A 11 4.68 32.05 24.98
CA VAL A 11 4.55 32.77 23.71
C VAL A 11 5.96 32.87 23.09
N TRP A 12 6.20 32.19 22.01
CA TRP A 12 7.39 32.39 21.17
C TRP A 12 6.98 33.20 19.93
N SER A 13 7.39 34.49 19.93
CA SER A 13 7.38 35.27 18.69
C SER A 13 8.77 35.14 18.06
N ALA A 14 8.86 34.38 16.96
CA ALA A 14 10.05 34.38 16.12
C ALA A 14 9.66 34.93 14.76
N SER A 15 10.13 36.12 14.44
CA SER A 15 10.12 36.70 13.10
C SER A 15 11.20 36.00 12.26
N LEU A 16 10.78 35.14 11.33
CA LEU A 16 11.67 34.53 10.34
C LEU A 16 11.64 35.36 9.06
N SER A 17 12.72 36.12 8.83
CA SER A 17 13.02 36.68 7.51
C SER A 17 13.48 35.57 6.60
N ALA A 18 12.66 35.20 5.61
CA ALA A 18 13.00 34.20 4.60
C ALA A 18 13.93 34.83 3.55
N THR A 19 15.21 34.50 3.61
CA THR A 19 16.14 34.75 2.50
C THR A 19 15.95 33.62 1.49
N VAL A 20 15.33 33.92 0.34
CA VAL A 20 15.23 33.01 -0.78
C VAL A 20 16.61 32.89 -1.45
N VAL A 21 17.30 31.78 -1.19
CA VAL A 21 18.48 31.39 -1.96
C VAL A 21 17.96 30.69 -3.23
N GLN A 22 18.10 31.36 -4.38
CA GLN A 22 17.91 30.76 -5.70
C GLN A 22 19.02 29.73 -5.93
N ALA A 23 18.73 28.44 -5.74
CA ALA A 23 19.58 27.37 -6.23
C ALA A 23 19.42 27.28 -7.76
N GLY A 24 20.52 27.45 -8.48
CA GLY A 24 20.59 27.36 -9.93
C GLY A 24 20.10 25.97 -10.41
N GLY A 25 19.00 25.95 -11.14
CA GLY A 25 18.46 24.74 -11.75
C GLY A 25 19.37 24.27 -12.87
N MET A 26 19.93 23.07 -12.76
CA MET A 26 20.38 22.31 -13.93
C MET A 26 19.15 21.96 -14.78
N PRO A 27 19.21 22.07 -16.12
CA PRO A 27 18.12 21.66 -16.98
C PRO A 27 17.96 20.13 -16.86
N MET A 28 16.79 19.67 -16.44
CA MET A 28 16.39 18.29 -16.63
C MET A 28 16.32 18.02 -18.13
N SER A 29 17.38 17.39 -18.66
CA SER A 29 17.38 16.86 -20.02
C SER A 29 16.26 15.86 -20.16
N ASP A 30 15.52 15.94 -21.26
CA ASP A 30 14.38 15.15 -21.71
C ASP A 30 14.51 13.65 -21.41
N VAL A 31 14.16 13.25 -20.20
CA VAL A 31 13.72 11.89 -19.97
C VAL A 31 12.25 11.88 -20.40
N THR A 32 12.01 11.47 -21.62
CA THR A 32 10.66 11.16 -22.11
C THR A 32 10.04 10.12 -21.21
N VAL A 33 9.34 10.60 -20.17
CA VAL A 33 8.50 9.79 -19.26
C VAL A 33 7.26 9.37 -20.04
N SER A 34 7.40 8.37 -20.89
CA SER A 34 6.26 7.73 -21.54
C SER A 34 6.56 6.26 -21.82
N SER A 35 6.41 5.44 -20.79
CA SER A 35 6.46 3.99 -20.94
C SER A 35 5.09 3.30 -20.89
N PHE A 36 4.02 4.06 -20.73
CA PHE A 36 2.67 3.50 -20.81
C PHE A 36 1.88 4.17 -21.94
N PRO A 37 1.12 3.41 -22.78
CA PRO A 37 0.18 4.03 -23.68
C PRO A 37 -0.77 4.87 -22.82
N ALA A 38 -0.74 6.17 -23.02
CA ALA A 38 -1.56 7.11 -22.30
C ALA A 38 -3.03 6.79 -22.54
N LEU A 39 -3.68 6.18 -21.56
CA LEU A 39 -5.12 6.32 -21.44
C LEU A 39 -5.35 7.79 -21.10
N SER A 40 -5.55 8.60 -22.14
CA SER A 40 -5.38 10.05 -22.11
C SER A 40 -6.53 10.80 -21.44
N SER A 41 -7.61 10.11 -21.06
CA SER A 41 -8.79 10.76 -20.46
C SER A 41 -9.38 9.97 -19.31
N MET A 42 -10.02 10.67 -18.37
CA MET A 42 -10.78 10.06 -17.28
C MET A 42 -11.82 9.06 -17.78
N ASN A 43 -12.44 9.36 -18.92
CA ASN A 43 -13.43 8.46 -19.54
C ASN A 43 -12.82 7.13 -20.02
N ALA A 44 -11.63 7.16 -20.61
CA ALA A 44 -10.93 5.95 -21.02
C ALA A 44 -10.51 5.11 -19.82
N LEU A 45 -10.03 5.74 -18.75
CA LEU A 45 -9.69 5.08 -17.48
C LEU A 45 -10.93 4.48 -16.80
N TRP A 46 -12.06 5.18 -16.84
CA TRP A 46 -13.33 4.65 -16.36
C TRP A 46 -13.75 3.41 -17.14
N GLN A 47 -13.73 3.48 -18.48
CA GLN A 47 -14.08 2.36 -19.33
C GLN A 47 -13.18 1.14 -19.07
N ALA A 48 -11.86 1.35 -18.91
CA ALA A 48 -10.93 0.29 -18.58
C ALA A 48 -11.21 -0.32 -17.19
N ARG A 49 -11.63 0.48 -16.20
CA ARG A 49 -11.87 0.06 -14.84
C ARG A 49 -13.23 -0.62 -14.64
N TYR A 50 -14.28 -0.10 -15.29
CA TYR A 50 -15.66 -0.51 -15.03
C TYR A 50 -16.35 -1.17 -16.22
N GLY A 51 -15.84 -1.03 -17.47
CA GLY A 51 -16.46 -1.57 -18.67
C GLY A 51 -17.80 -0.90 -19.04
N THR A 52 -18.11 0.23 -18.43
CA THR A 52 -19.38 0.96 -18.59
C THR A 52 -19.15 2.40 -19.04
N ARG A 53 -20.18 3.06 -19.54
CA ARG A 53 -20.09 4.50 -19.81
C ARG A 53 -19.78 5.28 -18.52
N PRO A 54 -18.95 6.34 -18.61
CA PRO A 54 -18.78 7.26 -17.50
C PRO A 54 -20.10 7.89 -17.07
N PRO A 55 -20.22 8.35 -15.82
CA PRO A 55 -21.42 8.99 -15.32
C PRO A 55 -21.72 10.32 -16.04
N THR A 56 -22.97 10.76 -15.94
CA THR A 56 -23.39 12.10 -16.32
C THR A 56 -23.85 12.82 -15.06
N PRO A 57 -23.29 14.01 -14.74
CA PRO A 57 -22.27 14.78 -15.47
C PRO A 57 -20.91 14.10 -15.54
N PRO A 58 -20.01 14.52 -16.45
CA PRO A 58 -18.67 13.97 -16.57
C PRO A 58 -17.86 14.06 -15.26
N LEU A 59 -16.94 13.12 -15.06
CA LEU A 59 -16.04 13.15 -13.91
C LEU A 59 -15.15 14.40 -13.97
N PRO A 60 -14.95 15.09 -12.84
CA PRO A 60 -14.02 16.22 -12.79
C PRO A 60 -12.59 15.74 -13.09
N GLU A 61 -11.87 16.51 -13.89
CA GLU A 61 -10.47 16.23 -14.22
C GLU A 61 -9.57 16.55 -13.03
N SER A 62 -8.67 15.60 -12.74
CA SER A 62 -7.64 15.74 -11.70
C SER A 62 -6.43 14.89 -12.07
N PRO A 63 -5.20 15.46 -12.07
CA PRO A 63 -3.98 14.68 -12.30
C PRO A 63 -3.82 13.53 -11.30
N VAL A 64 -4.14 13.76 -10.03
CA VAL A 64 -4.08 12.74 -8.97
C VAL A 64 -5.10 11.61 -9.22
N ALA A 65 -6.38 11.96 -9.49
CA ALA A 65 -7.40 10.97 -9.78
C ALA A 65 -7.05 10.15 -11.04
N ARG A 66 -6.49 10.80 -12.06
CA ARG A 66 -6.00 10.15 -13.28
C ARG A 66 -4.89 9.13 -12.97
N SER A 67 -3.88 9.51 -12.18
CA SER A 67 -2.80 8.64 -11.75
C SER A 67 -3.33 7.42 -11.00
N LEU A 68 -4.19 7.63 -10.01
CA LEU A 68 -4.81 6.55 -9.23
C LEU A 68 -5.66 5.61 -10.09
N MET A 69 -6.44 6.13 -11.02
CA MET A 69 -7.26 5.32 -11.92
C MET A 69 -6.41 4.55 -12.95
N ALA A 70 -5.23 5.04 -13.29
CA ALA A 70 -4.29 4.39 -14.18
C ALA A 70 -3.48 3.26 -13.50
N HIS A 71 -3.57 3.11 -12.18
CA HIS A 71 -2.85 2.09 -11.42
C HIS A 71 -2.99 0.69 -12.01
N ARG A 72 -1.87 -0.03 -12.07
CA ARG A 72 -1.76 -1.45 -12.44
C ARG A 72 -0.62 -2.11 -11.69
N SER A 73 -0.82 -3.33 -11.21
CA SER A 73 0.24 -4.09 -10.53
C SER A 73 1.27 -4.60 -11.52
N VAL A 74 2.51 -4.17 -11.40
CA VAL A 74 3.66 -4.54 -12.23
C VAL A 74 4.44 -5.67 -11.56
N ARG A 75 4.66 -6.78 -12.29
CA ARG A 75 5.39 -7.96 -11.79
C ARG A 75 6.57 -8.36 -12.67
N ALA A 76 6.87 -7.58 -13.68
CA ALA A 76 8.08 -7.69 -14.49
C ALA A 76 8.75 -6.32 -14.54
N PHE A 77 10.00 -6.27 -14.17
CA PHE A 77 10.75 -5.04 -14.02
C PHE A 77 11.95 -4.98 -14.96
N SER A 78 12.20 -3.81 -15.53
CA SER A 78 13.42 -3.52 -16.25
C SER A 78 14.62 -3.47 -15.28
N PRO A 79 15.83 -3.85 -15.71
CA PRO A 79 17.03 -3.70 -14.88
C PRO A 79 17.49 -2.24 -14.72
N THR A 80 16.74 -1.27 -15.26
CA THR A 80 17.05 0.15 -15.17
C THR A 80 17.09 0.60 -13.70
N ALA A 81 18.16 1.28 -13.33
CA ALA A 81 18.34 1.83 -11.98
C ALA A 81 17.24 2.86 -11.68
N LEU A 82 16.86 2.93 -10.41
CA LEU A 82 15.91 3.92 -9.93
C LEU A 82 16.56 5.33 -9.94
N PRO A 83 15.77 6.40 -10.13
CA PRO A 83 16.28 7.75 -10.02
C PRO A 83 16.82 8.03 -8.61
N GLU A 84 17.88 8.81 -8.53
CA GLU A 84 18.41 9.29 -7.26
C GLU A 84 17.36 10.13 -6.52
N GLY A 85 17.24 9.95 -5.20
CA GLY A 85 16.27 10.66 -4.36
C GLY A 85 14.83 10.17 -4.46
N VAL A 86 14.52 9.17 -5.32
CA VAL A 86 13.14 8.68 -5.48
C VAL A 86 12.63 7.95 -4.24
N LEU A 87 13.52 7.28 -3.51
CA LEU A 87 13.16 6.61 -2.25
C LEU A 87 12.76 7.64 -1.19
N GLU A 88 13.56 8.67 -1.01
CA GLU A 88 13.30 9.76 -0.07
C GLU A 88 12.01 10.51 -0.42
N ALA A 89 11.78 10.77 -1.72
CA ALA A 89 10.55 11.38 -2.19
C ALA A 89 9.31 10.50 -1.91
N ALA A 90 9.43 9.18 -2.11
CA ALA A 90 8.36 8.23 -1.80
C ALA A 90 8.07 8.17 -0.29
N VAL A 91 9.12 8.20 0.55
CA VAL A 91 8.97 8.22 2.02
C VAL A 91 8.36 9.55 2.49
N ALA A 92 8.75 10.69 1.91
CA ALA A 92 8.12 11.98 2.20
C ALA A 92 6.64 11.99 1.85
N ALA A 93 6.26 11.40 0.70
CA ALA A 93 4.85 11.22 0.34
C ALA A 93 4.12 10.30 1.32
N ALA A 94 4.75 9.21 1.77
CA ALA A 94 4.22 8.31 2.78
C ALA A 94 3.96 9.03 4.11
N GLN A 95 4.93 9.83 4.58
CA GLN A 95 4.80 10.62 5.82
C GLN A 95 3.74 11.72 5.73
N SER A 96 3.33 12.10 4.52
CA SER A 96 2.24 13.05 4.30
C SER A 96 0.85 12.42 4.38
N ALA A 97 0.74 11.10 4.59
CA ALA A 97 -0.53 10.43 4.84
C ALA A 97 -1.13 10.86 6.19
N SER A 98 -2.46 10.80 6.29
CA SER A 98 -3.14 10.93 7.57
C SER A 98 -2.76 9.79 8.51
N THR A 99 -2.65 10.09 9.79
CA THR A 99 -2.35 9.11 10.84
C THR A 99 -3.26 9.34 12.05
N ALA A 100 -3.71 8.29 12.68
CA ALA A 100 -4.59 8.38 13.83
C ALA A 100 -3.88 9.06 15.00
N CYS A 101 -4.48 10.13 15.53
CA CYS A 101 -3.93 10.91 16.65
C CYS A 101 -2.46 11.34 16.47
N ASN A 102 -1.99 11.41 15.23
CA ASN A 102 -0.60 11.68 14.89
C ASN A 102 0.41 10.71 15.54
N MET A 103 -0.02 9.49 15.83
CA MET A 103 0.85 8.48 16.46
C MET A 103 1.94 7.98 15.52
N GLN A 104 1.71 8.04 14.20
CA GLN A 104 2.68 7.62 13.18
C GLN A 104 3.21 6.20 13.45
N ALA A 105 2.29 5.27 13.72
CA ALA A 105 2.57 3.92 14.20
C ALA A 105 2.99 2.96 13.06
N TRP A 106 3.90 3.42 12.19
CA TRP A 106 4.39 2.67 11.05
C TRP A 106 5.86 2.95 10.76
N SER A 107 6.49 2.02 10.10
CA SER A 107 7.86 2.13 9.57
C SER A 107 7.93 1.51 8.18
N VAL A 108 9.00 1.79 7.45
CA VAL A 108 9.31 1.11 6.19
C VAL A 108 10.76 0.67 6.16
N VAL A 109 11.01 -0.55 5.71
CA VAL A 109 12.36 -1.07 5.46
C VAL A 109 12.57 -1.16 3.96
N ALA A 110 13.51 -0.37 3.44
CA ALA A 110 13.92 -0.41 2.03
C ALA A 110 15.02 -1.47 1.83
N VAL A 111 14.79 -2.41 0.93
CA VAL A 111 15.72 -3.50 0.63
C VAL A 111 16.18 -3.39 -0.81
N GLN A 112 17.45 -3.05 -1.01
CA GLN A 112 18.12 -2.98 -2.31
C GLN A 112 19.16 -4.10 -2.49
N ASP A 113 19.54 -4.76 -1.39
CA ASP A 113 20.45 -5.92 -1.42
C ASP A 113 19.77 -7.09 -2.13
N GLU A 114 20.44 -7.63 -3.15
CA GLU A 114 19.92 -8.69 -4.01
C GLU A 114 19.69 -10.01 -3.24
N GLN A 115 20.60 -10.36 -2.34
CA GLN A 115 20.50 -11.60 -1.57
C GLN A 115 19.34 -11.53 -0.58
N LYS A 116 19.15 -10.38 0.08
CA LYS A 116 17.99 -10.15 0.95
C LYS A 116 16.68 -10.18 0.17
N ARG A 117 16.61 -9.56 -1.02
CA ARG A 117 15.41 -9.65 -1.85
C ARG A 117 15.11 -11.07 -2.28
N ALA A 118 16.12 -11.85 -2.66
CA ALA A 118 15.96 -13.26 -2.99
C ALA A 118 15.43 -14.06 -1.78
N ARG A 119 16.00 -13.83 -0.59
CA ARG A 119 15.53 -14.48 0.64
C ARG A 119 14.09 -14.11 0.99
N ILE A 120 13.72 -12.84 0.84
CA ILE A 120 12.34 -12.39 1.05
C ILE A 120 11.40 -13.02 0.02
N ALA A 121 11.83 -13.19 -1.24
CA ALA A 121 11.05 -13.84 -2.28
C ALA A 121 10.70 -15.30 -1.92
N GLU A 122 11.68 -16.06 -1.41
CA GLU A 122 11.48 -17.43 -0.90
C GLU A 122 10.46 -17.45 0.25
N LEU A 123 10.68 -16.64 1.29
CA LEU A 123 9.81 -16.54 2.46
C LEU A 123 8.38 -16.08 2.10
N ALA A 124 8.26 -15.30 1.04
CA ALA A 124 6.97 -14.84 0.50
C ALA A 124 6.33 -15.83 -0.49
N GLY A 125 6.73 -17.10 -0.49
CA GLY A 125 6.16 -18.15 -1.34
C GLY A 125 6.63 -18.07 -2.79
N GLU A 126 7.93 -17.97 -2.99
CA GLU A 126 8.63 -18.03 -4.28
C GLU A 126 8.17 -16.94 -5.27
N GLN A 127 7.98 -15.71 -4.77
CA GLN A 127 7.55 -14.59 -5.62
C GLN A 127 8.75 -13.99 -6.37
N ALA A 128 9.12 -14.56 -7.51
CA ALA A 128 10.32 -14.18 -8.28
C ALA A 128 10.45 -12.67 -8.57
N PHE A 129 9.35 -11.97 -8.76
CA PHE A 129 9.36 -10.53 -9.02
C PHE A 129 9.87 -9.69 -7.83
N ILE A 130 9.93 -10.24 -6.60
CA ILE A 130 10.54 -9.58 -5.45
C ILE A 130 12.06 -9.51 -5.65
N ALA A 131 12.67 -10.62 -6.04
CA ALA A 131 14.11 -10.68 -6.32
C ALA A 131 14.51 -9.85 -7.53
N GLN A 132 13.65 -9.81 -8.57
CA GLN A 132 13.89 -9.10 -9.81
C GLN A 132 13.73 -7.58 -9.71
N ALA A 133 12.89 -7.08 -8.79
CA ALA A 133 12.69 -5.66 -8.61
C ALA A 133 13.96 -4.99 -8.06
N PRO A 134 14.38 -3.80 -8.55
CA PRO A 134 15.55 -3.09 -8.02
C PRO A 134 15.36 -2.61 -6.57
N LEU A 135 14.13 -2.47 -6.11
CA LEU A 135 13.80 -2.04 -4.76
C LEU A 135 12.60 -2.84 -4.22
N PHE A 136 12.70 -3.27 -2.97
CA PHE A 136 11.59 -3.81 -2.22
C PHE A 136 11.38 -2.98 -0.95
N LEU A 137 10.14 -2.56 -0.70
CA LEU A 137 9.74 -1.81 0.49
C LEU A 137 8.89 -2.72 1.37
N ALA A 138 9.33 -3.00 2.59
CA ALA A 138 8.52 -3.69 3.59
C ALA A 138 7.82 -2.64 4.48
N TRP A 139 6.51 -2.58 4.41
CA TRP A 139 5.66 -1.66 5.18
C TRP A 139 5.26 -2.32 6.49
N VAL A 140 5.62 -1.70 7.59
CA VAL A 140 5.63 -2.27 8.94
C VAL A 140 4.65 -1.52 9.83
N ALA A 141 3.68 -2.24 10.43
CA ALA A 141 2.96 -1.75 11.60
C ALA A 141 3.93 -1.80 12.79
N ASP A 142 4.28 -0.65 13.34
CA ASP A 142 5.37 -0.47 14.29
C ASP A 142 4.88 0.22 15.57
N LEU A 143 4.62 -0.59 16.60
CA LEU A 143 4.30 -0.12 17.95
C LEU A 143 5.55 -0.01 18.84
N SER A 144 6.69 -0.49 18.40
CA SER A 144 7.93 -0.49 19.19
C SER A 144 8.41 0.93 19.53
N ARG A 145 8.25 1.87 18.59
CA ARG A 145 8.58 3.29 18.80
C ARG A 145 7.72 3.91 19.88
N LEU A 146 6.41 3.60 19.90
CA LEU A 146 5.48 4.10 20.93
C LEU A 146 5.81 3.51 22.30
N GLU A 147 6.19 2.24 22.35
CA GLU A 147 6.67 1.61 23.59
C GLU A 147 7.93 2.30 24.11
N GLN A 148 8.87 2.65 23.23
CA GLN A 148 10.07 3.41 23.62
C GLN A 148 9.73 4.78 24.20
N VAL A 149 8.71 5.47 23.66
CA VAL A 149 8.22 6.74 24.25
C VAL A 149 7.73 6.52 25.67
N GLY A 150 6.93 5.48 25.93
CA GLY A 150 6.48 5.14 27.27
C GLY A 150 7.64 4.86 28.22
N ARG A 151 8.59 4.03 27.80
CA ARG A 151 9.81 3.72 28.59
C ARG A 151 10.64 4.97 28.90
N ALA A 152 10.83 5.86 27.93
CA ALA A 152 11.60 7.09 28.10
C ALA A 152 10.94 8.09 29.08
N GLN A 153 9.63 7.98 29.30
CA GLN A 153 8.86 8.82 30.21
C GLN A 153 8.47 8.08 31.50
N ASP A 154 9.00 6.88 31.73
CA ASP A 154 8.63 5.99 32.84
C ASP A 154 7.10 5.84 32.99
N CYS A 155 6.42 5.71 31.87
CA CYS A 155 4.97 5.63 31.77
C CYS A 155 4.53 4.32 31.12
N ALA A 156 3.72 3.56 31.84
CA ALA A 156 3.09 2.36 31.27
C ALA A 156 2.05 2.77 30.21
N LEU A 157 2.09 2.10 29.07
CA LEU A 157 1.14 2.31 27.95
C LEU A 157 0.30 1.05 27.71
N PRO A 158 -0.67 0.71 28.58
CA PRO A 158 -1.49 -0.51 28.42
C PRO A 158 -2.32 -0.47 27.12
N GLY A 159 -2.59 0.70 26.55
CA GLY A 159 -3.21 0.85 25.24
C GLY A 159 -2.45 0.18 24.09
N LEU A 160 -1.14 -0.06 24.23
CA LEU A 160 -0.35 -0.78 23.22
C LEU A 160 -0.75 -2.27 23.10
N ASP A 161 -1.41 -2.84 24.10
CA ASP A 161 -1.86 -4.22 24.14
C ASP A 161 -3.29 -4.38 23.63
N MET A 162 -3.96 -3.29 23.24
CA MET A 162 -5.31 -3.32 22.70
C MET A 162 -5.32 -3.64 21.21
N LEU A 163 -6.27 -4.47 20.81
CA LEU A 163 -6.51 -4.81 19.41
C LEU A 163 -6.72 -3.56 18.54
N ASP A 164 -7.42 -2.54 19.06
CA ASP A 164 -7.67 -1.28 18.35
C ASP A 164 -6.37 -0.56 17.97
N THR A 165 -5.39 -0.52 18.87
CA THR A 165 -4.07 0.09 18.60
C THR A 165 -3.32 -0.66 17.49
N PHE A 166 -3.40 -1.99 17.48
CA PHE A 166 -2.83 -2.78 16.38
C PHE A 166 -3.55 -2.51 15.05
N VAL A 167 -4.89 -2.51 15.04
CA VAL A 167 -5.71 -2.17 13.86
C VAL A 167 -5.36 -0.77 13.36
N THR A 168 -5.26 0.20 14.24
CA THR A 168 -4.84 1.58 13.93
C THR A 168 -3.46 1.61 13.26
N SER A 169 -2.48 0.88 13.80
CA SER A 169 -1.14 0.84 13.20
C SER A 169 -1.14 0.20 11.79
N VAL A 170 -1.97 -0.81 11.56
CA VAL A 170 -2.16 -1.42 10.22
C VAL A 170 -2.79 -0.42 9.25
N ILE A 171 -3.78 0.36 9.69
CA ILE A 171 -4.43 1.40 8.88
C ILE A 171 -3.41 2.49 8.51
N ASP A 172 -2.69 3.04 9.48
CA ASP A 172 -1.64 4.05 9.26
C ASP A 172 -0.60 3.55 8.24
N THR A 173 -0.14 2.30 8.41
CA THR A 173 0.80 1.64 7.49
C THR A 173 0.25 1.57 6.06
N ALA A 174 -1.03 1.20 5.90
CA ALA A 174 -1.66 1.08 4.59
C ALA A 174 -1.83 2.44 3.91
N LEU A 175 -2.19 3.48 4.66
CA LEU A 175 -2.32 4.85 4.15
C LEU A 175 -0.96 5.39 3.69
N ALA A 176 0.09 5.22 4.49
CA ALA A 176 1.45 5.60 4.15
C ALA A 176 1.96 4.88 2.88
N ALA A 177 1.77 3.55 2.84
CA ALA A 177 2.14 2.75 1.69
C ALA A 177 1.43 3.18 0.41
N GLN A 178 0.12 3.51 0.48
CA GLN A 178 -0.65 3.95 -0.68
C GLN A 178 -0.21 5.33 -1.18
N ASN A 179 0.14 6.26 -0.30
CA ASN A 179 0.72 7.54 -0.71
C ASN A 179 2.06 7.36 -1.43
N ALA A 180 2.94 6.52 -0.89
CA ALA A 180 4.20 6.17 -1.57
C ALA A 180 3.96 5.53 -2.94
N ALA A 181 2.99 4.62 -3.06
CA ALA A 181 2.63 3.98 -4.32
C ALA A 181 2.21 5.02 -5.38
N ALA A 182 1.32 5.94 -4.99
CA ALA A 182 0.88 7.02 -5.88
C ALA A 182 2.03 7.93 -6.34
N ALA A 183 2.94 8.27 -5.42
CA ALA A 183 4.13 9.05 -5.72
C ALA A 183 5.06 8.31 -6.68
N LEU A 184 5.39 7.04 -6.41
CA LEU A 184 6.24 6.22 -7.26
C LEU A 184 5.67 6.05 -8.67
N GLU A 185 4.37 5.80 -8.79
CA GLU A 185 3.70 5.70 -10.09
C GLU A 185 3.70 7.04 -10.84
N SER A 186 3.65 8.17 -10.15
CA SER A 186 3.75 9.50 -10.76
C SER A 186 5.13 9.78 -11.39
N TYR A 187 6.17 9.09 -10.92
CA TYR A 187 7.52 9.12 -11.51
C TYR A 187 7.70 8.10 -12.66
N GLY A 188 6.61 7.44 -13.10
CA GLY A 188 6.66 6.43 -14.17
C GLY A 188 7.17 5.07 -13.72
N LEU A 189 7.31 4.84 -12.42
CA LEU A 189 7.64 3.54 -11.86
C LEU A 189 6.40 2.65 -11.77
N GLY A 190 6.62 1.34 -11.82
CA GLY A 190 5.60 0.34 -11.54
C GLY A 190 5.76 -0.21 -10.14
N ILE A 191 4.62 -0.56 -9.53
CA ILE A 191 4.61 -1.19 -8.21
C ILE A 191 3.73 -2.44 -8.18
N VAL A 192 3.99 -3.33 -7.22
CA VAL A 192 3.04 -4.36 -6.81
C VAL A 192 3.12 -4.59 -5.31
N TYR A 193 1.95 -4.60 -4.67
CA TYR A 193 1.83 -5.00 -3.27
C TYR A 193 2.01 -6.51 -3.08
N VAL A 194 2.72 -6.89 -2.01
CA VAL A 194 3.04 -8.27 -1.68
C VAL A 194 2.49 -8.61 -0.29
N GLY A 195 1.30 -9.20 -0.25
CA GLY A 195 0.72 -9.67 1.02
C GLY A 195 1.38 -10.96 1.54
N ALA A 196 2.15 -11.65 0.70
CA ALA A 196 2.79 -12.93 1.04
C ALA A 196 3.93 -12.80 2.07
N VAL A 197 4.41 -11.60 2.39
CA VAL A 197 5.30 -11.36 3.54
C VAL A 197 4.69 -11.84 4.87
N ARG A 198 3.38 -12.03 4.95
CA ARG A 198 2.70 -12.57 6.12
C ARG A 198 2.54 -14.10 6.11
N ASN A 199 3.09 -14.79 5.11
CA ASN A 199 3.07 -16.26 5.12
C ASN A 199 3.99 -16.82 6.23
N GLN A 200 5.12 -16.17 6.46
CA GLN A 200 6.12 -16.49 7.47
C GLN A 200 6.57 -15.21 8.19
N PRO A 201 5.69 -14.58 9.00
CA PRO A 201 5.93 -13.22 9.51
C PRO A 201 7.14 -13.13 10.45
N GLU A 202 7.41 -14.16 11.28
CA GLU A 202 8.58 -14.21 12.17
C GLU A 202 9.89 -14.31 11.38
N ALA A 203 9.91 -15.11 10.32
CA ALA A 203 11.10 -15.24 9.47
C ALA A 203 11.38 -13.94 8.70
N ILE A 204 10.33 -13.29 8.20
CA ILE A 204 10.44 -11.95 7.58
C ILE A 204 10.91 -10.91 8.59
N ALA A 205 10.41 -10.94 9.83
CA ALA A 205 10.86 -10.03 10.88
C ALA A 205 12.35 -10.23 11.19
N THR A 206 12.81 -11.47 11.25
CA THR A 206 14.23 -11.82 11.45
C THR A 206 15.08 -11.32 10.28
N GLU A 207 14.68 -11.58 9.04
CA GLU A 207 15.40 -11.15 7.83
C GLU A 207 15.53 -9.62 7.74
N LEU A 208 14.49 -8.90 8.16
CA LEU A 208 14.45 -7.43 8.15
C LEU A 208 15.01 -6.79 9.44
N GLY A 209 15.33 -7.57 10.47
CA GLY A 209 15.76 -7.06 11.77
C GLY A 209 14.68 -6.26 12.51
N LEU A 210 13.41 -6.67 12.38
CA LEU A 210 12.32 -5.97 13.05
C LEU A 210 12.35 -6.20 14.56
N PRO A 211 12.11 -5.16 15.37
CA PRO A 211 11.99 -5.31 16.81
C PRO A 211 10.67 -6.01 17.21
N PRO A 212 10.52 -6.46 18.47
CA PRO A 212 9.22 -6.85 18.99
C PRO A 212 8.16 -5.75 18.76
N ARG A 213 6.90 -6.15 18.60
CA ARG A 213 5.76 -5.26 18.28
C ARG A 213 5.88 -4.54 16.93
N ALA A 214 6.61 -5.12 15.98
CA ALA A 214 6.70 -4.66 14.60
C ALA A 214 6.38 -5.79 13.63
N LEU A 215 5.41 -5.59 12.74
CA LEU A 215 4.94 -6.58 11.76
C LEU A 215 5.02 -6.00 10.34
N ALA A 216 5.65 -6.72 9.42
CA ALA A 216 5.53 -6.40 7.99
C ALA A 216 4.10 -6.70 7.49
N VAL A 217 3.29 -5.64 7.36
CA VAL A 217 1.89 -5.73 6.92
C VAL A 217 1.80 -6.10 5.46
N CYS A 218 2.61 -5.47 4.63
CA CYS A 218 2.75 -5.78 3.21
C CYS A 218 4.13 -5.39 2.71
N GLY A 219 4.57 -6.07 1.66
CA GLY A 219 5.69 -5.63 0.85
C GLY A 219 5.22 -4.84 -0.35
N MET A 220 6.16 -4.16 -1.03
CA MET A 220 5.95 -3.49 -2.30
C MET A 220 7.22 -3.63 -3.14
N SER A 221 7.15 -4.34 -4.27
CA SER A 221 8.22 -4.33 -5.26
C SER A 221 8.09 -3.10 -6.14
N VAL A 222 9.20 -2.44 -6.43
CA VAL A 222 9.25 -1.16 -7.15
C VAL A 222 10.33 -1.22 -8.24
N GLY A 223 10.01 -0.73 -9.43
CA GLY A 223 10.96 -0.63 -10.54
C GLY A 223 10.31 -0.08 -11.80
N TYR A 224 11.08 0.17 -12.84
CA TYR A 224 10.50 0.48 -14.15
C TYR A 224 9.83 -0.77 -14.74
N PRO A 225 8.59 -0.65 -15.25
CA PRO A 225 7.93 -1.77 -15.90
C PRO A 225 8.72 -2.28 -17.10
N ASP A 226 8.82 -3.60 -17.23
CA ASP A 226 9.35 -4.22 -18.44
C ASP A 226 8.35 -4.06 -19.59
N ARG A 227 8.78 -3.46 -20.69
CA ARG A 227 7.94 -3.21 -21.87
C ARG A 227 7.55 -4.49 -22.60
N ASN A 228 8.33 -5.57 -22.45
CA ASN A 228 8.04 -6.87 -23.05
C ASN A 228 6.94 -7.63 -22.31
N HIS A 229 6.59 -7.19 -21.11
CA HIS A 229 5.56 -7.78 -20.26
C HIS A 229 4.49 -6.74 -19.91
N PRO A 230 3.65 -6.34 -20.87
CA PRO A 230 2.66 -5.29 -20.67
C PRO A 230 1.65 -5.69 -19.61
N THR A 231 1.25 -4.72 -18.81
CA THR A 231 0.23 -4.86 -17.79
C THR A 231 -1.01 -4.06 -18.13
N SER A 232 -2.18 -4.51 -17.70
CA SER A 232 -3.44 -3.81 -17.92
C SER A 232 -4.07 -3.33 -16.61
N ILE A 233 -4.95 -2.33 -16.74
CA ILE A 233 -5.82 -1.90 -15.64
C ILE A 233 -6.80 -3.04 -15.33
N ARG A 234 -6.80 -3.50 -14.07
CA ARG A 234 -7.73 -4.55 -13.67
C ARG A 234 -9.14 -4.00 -13.47
N PRO A 235 -10.16 -4.70 -13.97
CA PRO A 235 -11.54 -4.36 -13.68
C PRO A 235 -11.82 -4.28 -12.17
N ARG A 236 -12.86 -3.54 -11.81
CA ARG A 236 -13.41 -3.44 -10.45
C ARG A 236 -14.91 -3.70 -10.47
N LEU A 237 -15.45 -4.05 -9.32
CA LEU A 237 -16.90 -4.12 -9.10
C LEU A 237 -17.55 -2.78 -9.46
N PRO A 238 -18.81 -2.76 -9.93
CA PRO A 238 -19.53 -1.53 -10.14
C PRO A 238 -19.60 -0.67 -8.87
N GLN A 239 -19.57 0.65 -9.02
CA GLN A 239 -19.52 1.54 -7.84
C GLN A 239 -20.68 1.34 -6.88
N HIS A 240 -21.88 1.10 -7.36
CA HIS A 240 -23.07 0.90 -6.51
C HIS A 240 -23.00 -0.34 -5.61
N VAL A 241 -22.10 -1.29 -5.91
CA VAL A 241 -21.82 -2.45 -5.04
C VAL A 241 -21.01 -2.08 -3.82
N VAL A 242 -20.23 -1.00 -3.89
CA VAL A 242 -19.32 -0.55 -2.82
C VAL A 242 -19.69 0.82 -2.24
N LEU A 243 -20.50 1.60 -2.96
CA LEU A 243 -20.93 2.92 -2.52
C LEU A 243 -22.38 2.86 -2.05
N HIS A 244 -22.58 2.99 -0.76
CA HIS A 244 -23.89 3.13 -0.13
C HIS A 244 -24.12 4.60 0.25
N ARG A 245 -25.36 5.08 0.15
CA ARG A 245 -25.70 6.45 0.51
C ARG A 245 -26.48 6.46 1.81
N GLU A 246 -26.07 7.29 2.75
CA GLU A 246 -26.65 7.51 4.10
C GLU A 246 -26.59 6.25 5.00
N ARG A 247 -26.86 5.07 4.47
CA ARG A 247 -26.79 3.80 5.22
C ARG A 247 -26.32 2.67 4.33
N TYR A 248 -25.77 1.64 4.92
CA TYR A 248 -25.42 0.40 4.23
C TYR A 248 -26.69 -0.26 3.70
N ASP A 249 -26.71 -0.54 2.40
CA ASP A 249 -27.77 -1.31 1.75
C ASP A 249 -27.30 -2.75 1.54
N ALA A 250 -27.93 -3.66 2.26
CA ALA A 250 -27.64 -5.10 2.16
C ALA A 250 -28.46 -5.79 1.06
N GLN A 251 -29.28 -5.02 0.28
CA GLN A 251 -30.09 -5.60 -0.77
C GLN A 251 -29.23 -6.30 -1.83
N PRO A 252 -29.60 -7.50 -2.23
CA PRO A 252 -28.78 -8.33 -3.12
C PRO A 252 -29.04 -8.03 -4.62
N SER A 253 -28.86 -6.82 -5.10
CA SER A 253 -28.62 -6.59 -6.54
C SER A 253 -27.28 -7.21 -7.00
N VAL A 254 -26.53 -7.67 -6.03
CA VAL A 254 -25.19 -8.21 -6.08
C VAL A 254 -25.00 -9.44 -6.99
N PRO A 255 -25.92 -10.46 -7.10
CA PRO A 255 -25.58 -11.64 -7.89
C PRO A 255 -25.44 -11.36 -9.39
N ALA A 256 -26.29 -10.53 -9.99
CA ALA A 256 -26.19 -10.17 -11.40
C ALA A 256 -24.94 -9.31 -11.71
N ASP A 257 -24.64 -8.36 -10.81
CA ASP A 257 -23.44 -7.52 -10.91
C ASP A 257 -22.16 -8.33 -10.76
N ILE A 258 -22.14 -9.30 -9.84
CA ILE A 258 -21.02 -10.21 -9.68
C ILE A 258 -20.83 -11.06 -10.91
N ALA A 259 -21.90 -11.64 -11.48
CA ALA A 259 -21.80 -12.43 -12.70
C ALA A 259 -21.24 -11.62 -13.87
N ALA A 260 -21.74 -10.40 -14.09
CA ALA A 260 -21.23 -9.51 -15.11
C ALA A 260 -19.77 -9.10 -14.86
N TYR A 261 -19.38 -8.93 -13.59
CA TYR A 261 -17.99 -8.65 -13.21
C TYR A 261 -17.09 -9.86 -13.43
N ASP A 262 -17.56 -11.07 -13.14
CA ASP A 262 -16.82 -12.32 -13.36
C ASP A 262 -16.46 -12.50 -14.84
N GLU A 263 -17.39 -12.21 -15.76
CA GLU A 263 -17.11 -12.27 -17.20
C GLU A 263 -16.04 -11.25 -17.61
N ARG A 264 -16.10 -10.03 -17.10
CA ARG A 264 -15.08 -9.01 -17.37
C ARG A 264 -13.71 -9.42 -16.84
N VAL A 265 -13.65 -10.04 -15.65
CA VAL A 265 -12.40 -10.54 -15.08
C VAL A 265 -11.82 -11.67 -15.92
N ARG A 266 -12.65 -12.62 -16.39
CA ARG A 266 -12.22 -13.70 -17.31
C ARG A 266 -11.64 -13.11 -18.60
N ALA A 267 -12.34 -12.19 -19.23
CA ALA A 267 -11.90 -11.54 -20.45
C ALA A 267 -10.58 -10.77 -20.26
N ALA A 268 -10.45 -10.01 -19.16
CA ALA A 268 -9.22 -9.27 -18.84
C ALA A 268 -8.03 -10.20 -18.55
N ARG A 269 -8.25 -11.37 -17.98
CA ARG A 269 -7.19 -12.37 -17.78
C ARG A 269 -6.79 -13.05 -19.09
N ALA A 270 -7.76 -13.43 -19.90
CA ALA A 270 -7.52 -14.03 -21.22
C ALA A 270 -6.71 -13.10 -22.13
N SER A 271 -6.96 -11.79 -22.11
CA SER A 271 -6.18 -10.82 -22.89
C SER A 271 -4.72 -10.66 -22.42
N GLN A 272 -4.33 -11.31 -21.31
CA GLN A 272 -2.97 -11.34 -20.76
C GLN A 272 -2.39 -12.76 -20.74
N ASP A 273 -2.92 -13.67 -21.54
CA ASP A 273 -2.52 -15.09 -21.58
C ASP A 273 -2.54 -15.76 -20.18
N GLN A 274 -3.42 -15.28 -19.27
CA GLN A 274 -3.61 -15.87 -17.96
C GLN A 274 -4.81 -16.82 -17.98
N PRO A 275 -4.82 -17.86 -17.10
CA PRO A 275 -5.97 -18.76 -16.99
C PRO A 275 -7.27 -17.98 -16.78
N ALA A 276 -8.31 -18.29 -17.55
CA ALA A 276 -9.60 -17.62 -17.55
C ALA A 276 -10.40 -17.94 -16.27
N ARG A 277 -9.95 -17.39 -15.14
CA ARG A 277 -10.55 -17.57 -13.82
C ARG A 277 -11.33 -16.33 -13.44
N SER A 278 -12.57 -16.49 -12.97
CA SER A 278 -13.40 -15.40 -12.50
C SER A 278 -12.95 -14.84 -11.16
N TRP A 279 -13.51 -13.71 -10.77
CA TRP A 279 -13.32 -13.15 -9.43
C TRP A 279 -13.93 -14.06 -8.36
N SER A 280 -15.18 -14.52 -8.54
CA SER A 280 -15.86 -15.42 -7.61
C SER A 280 -15.07 -16.71 -7.39
N GLU A 281 -14.59 -17.37 -8.46
CA GLU A 281 -13.72 -18.54 -8.36
C GLU A 281 -12.44 -18.25 -7.59
N SER A 282 -11.89 -17.05 -7.75
CA SER A 282 -10.68 -16.61 -7.03
C SER A 282 -10.95 -16.40 -5.54
N VAL A 283 -12.10 -15.81 -5.20
CA VAL A 283 -12.54 -15.63 -3.80
C VAL A 283 -12.76 -16.99 -3.13
N LEU A 284 -13.52 -17.88 -3.76
CA LEU A 284 -13.79 -19.22 -3.23
C LEU A 284 -12.50 -20.01 -3.02
N ALA A 285 -11.61 -19.99 -3.99
CA ALA A 285 -10.31 -20.67 -3.86
C ALA A 285 -9.43 -20.07 -2.77
N ARG A 286 -9.54 -18.76 -2.51
CA ARG A 286 -8.73 -18.06 -1.50
C ARG A 286 -9.26 -18.25 -0.08
N LEU A 287 -10.58 -18.33 0.08
CA LEU A 287 -11.24 -18.32 1.39
C LEU A 287 -11.95 -19.65 1.72
N GLY A 288 -11.99 -20.60 0.80
CA GLY A 288 -12.73 -21.85 0.95
C GLY A 288 -12.15 -22.80 2.00
N ASN A 289 -10.88 -22.65 2.36
CA ASN A 289 -10.26 -23.40 3.46
C ASN A 289 -9.04 -22.65 4.02
N ALA A 290 -8.61 -23.02 5.24
CA ALA A 290 -7.50 -22.37 5.93
C ALA A 290 -6.16 -22.55 5.18
N ALA A 291 -5.90 -23.73 4.61
CA ALA A 291 -4.65 -24.00 3.88
C ALA A 291 -4.44 -23.07 2.67
N ALA A 292 -5.53 -22.56 2.09
CA ALA A 292 -5.46 -21.56 1.02
C ALA A 292 -4.92 -20.19 1.50
N LEU A 293 -4.77 -19.99 2.79
CA LEU A 293 -4.15 -18.80 3.37
C LEU A 293 -2.62 -18.87 3.39
N HIS A 294 -2.03 -20.04 3.08
CA HIS A 294 -0.57 -20.24 2.95
C HIS A 294 0.21 -19.82 4.20
N GLY A 295 -0.18 -20.33 5.38
CA GLY A 295 0.45 -20.06 6.68
C GLY A 295 -0.15 -18.87 7.45
N ARG A 296 -0.98 -18.02 6.80
CA ARG A 296 -1.59 -16.84 7.46
C ARG A 296 -2.71 -17.19 8.44
N GLU A 297 -3.20 -18.42 8.43
CA GLU A 297 -4.10 -18.96 9.44
C GLU A 297 -3.45 -18.96 10.84
N HIS A 298 -2.11 -18.98 10.90
CA HIS A 298 -1.33 -18.93 12.15
C HIS A 298 -0.95 -17.50 12.57
N LEU A 299 -1.42 -16.47 11.87
CA LEU A 299 -1.07 -15.08 12.17
C LEU A 299 -1.34 -14.67 13.64
N PRO A 300 -2.42 -15.12 14.31
CA PRO A 300 -2.61 -14.79 15.74
C PRO A 300 -1.50 -15.31 16.64
N GLN A 301 -1.00 -16.53 16.39
CA GLN A 301 0.12 -17.12 17.12
C GLN A 301 1.43 -16.36 16.85
N ALA A 302 1.69 -16.07 15.58
CA ALA A 302 2.85 -15.29 15.17
C ALA A 302 2.88 -13.90 15.80
N LEU A 303 1.76 -13.19 15.83
CA LEU A 303 1.65 -11.88 16.48
C LEU A 303 2.00 -11.95 17.97
N ARG A 304 1.50 -12.98 18.69
CA ARG A 304 1.89 -13.18 20.10
C ARG A 304 3.38 -13.43 20.24
N ALA A 305 3.98 -14.29 19.40
CA ALA A 305 5.42 -14.56 19.39
C ALA A 305 6.24 -13.30 19.10
N MET A 306 5.73 -12.40 18.26
CA MET A 306 6.32 -11.11 17.95
C MET A 306 6.05 -10.01 18.99
N GLY A 307 5.42 -10.34 20.13
CA GLY A 307 5.22 -9.45 21.27
C GLY A 307 3.93 -8.61 21.24
N PHE A 308 3.02 -8.86 20.31
CA PHE A 308 1.68 -8.25 20.33
C PHE A 308 0.77 -9.02 21.31
N ARG A 309 0.20 -8.34 22.29
CA ARG A 309 -0.68 -8.90 23.34
C ARG A 309 -2.13 -8.44 23.11
N LEU A 310 -2.75 -8.93 22.03
CA LEU A 310 -4.02 -8.43 21.51
C LEU A 310 -5.28 -8.93 22.25
N ASP A 311 -5.12 -9.71 23.29
CA ASP A 311 -6.16 -10.41 24.05
C ASP A 311 -6.30 -9.91 25.49
N GLN A 312 -5.63 -8.83 25.85
CA GLN A 312 -5.79 -8.20 27.17
C GLN A 312 -6.87 -7.11 27.08
N ALA A 313 -8.10 -7.45 27.42
CA ALA A 313 -9.18 -6.53 27.73
C ALA A 313 -9.35 -6.44 29.25
#